data_5d64346200f1bd572c5213bea8c30bc4
#
_entry.id   5d64346200f1bd572c5213bea8c30bc4
#
_cell.length_a   1.000
_cell.length_b   1.000
_cell.length_c   1.000
_cell.angle_alpha   90.00
_cell.angle_beta   90.00
_cell.angle_gamma   90.00
#
_symmetry.space_group_name_H-M   'P 1'
#
loop_
_entity.id
_entity.type
_entity.pdbx_description
1 polymer ?
#
loop_
_entity_poly.entity_id
_entity_poly.type
_entity_poly.pdbx_seq_one_letter_code
_entity_poly.pdbx_strand_id
1 'polypeptide(L)'
;MGTTDGGAMKITEHITALEAAGLALADAAAEAGPDAGVPTCPEWRIRDLLRHTAMVHRWATTFVVEGHTSYHPGGDEPDLDGDELLAYYREGHAALVAALRVAPETLESWTFLPAPSPLAFWARRQAHETTVHRADAEAALAAGPGAVDPALAADGIDELLCGFHGRDGSRVRTPEPRILRVRATDTGDVWTVRLSATEPPRTERGGEAPEAERAAADVEFSGAADRLYLTLWNRLPADAVTVTGDDSVARLWRESSGVT
;
A
#
# COMPACT_ATOMS: atom_id res chain seq x y z
N MET A 1 31.16 -0.64 -13.81
CA MET A 1 30.01 -1.44 -13.39
C MET A 1 29.23 -0.54 -12.46
N GLY A 2 28.20 0.12 -12.97
CA GLY A 2 27.41 1.07 -12.19
C GLY A 2 26.50 0.31 -11.25
N THR A 3 26.66 0.54 -9.98
CA THR A 3 25.61 0.26 -8.99
C THR A 3 24.41 1.09 -9.37
N THR A 4 23.35 0.46 -9.83
CA THR A 4 22.02 1.10 -9.88
C THR A 4 21.66 1.38 -8.43
N ASP A 5 21.87 2.63 -8.02
CA ASP A 5 21.31 3.19 -6.82
C ASP A 5 19.78 3.06 -6.99
N GLY A 6 19.19 2.12 -6.30
CA GLY A 6 17.73 1.96 -6.23
C GLY A 6 17.15 3.14 -5.45
N GLY A 7 17.21 4.32 -6.06
CA GLY A 7 16.80 5.58 -5.46
C GLY A 7 15.36 5.52 -5.03
N ALA A 8 15.07 6.01 -3.81
CA ALA A 8 13.70 6.19 -3.35
C ALA A 8 12.89 6.99 -4.40
N MET A 9 11.63 6.61 -4.61
CA MET A 9 10.74 7.31 -5.54
C MET A 9 10.60 8.78 -5.15
N LYS A 10 10.54 9.65 -6.16
CA LYS A 10 10.37 11.10 -5.96
C LYS A 10 8.91 11.41 -5.62
N ILE A 11 8.68 12.52 -4.94
CA ILE A 11 7.33 13.04 -4.64
C ILE A 11 6.49 13.14 -5.91
N THR A 12 7.07 13.65 -7.00
CA THR A 12 6.37 13.80 -8.30
C THR A 12 5.98 12.47 -8.92
N GLU A 13 6.76 11.41 -8.72
CA GLU A 13 6.46 10.06 -9.21
C GLU A 13 5.29 9.46 -8.42
N HIS A 14 5.28 9.63 -7.08
CA HIS A 14 4.12 9.23 -6.26
C HIS A 14 2.84 9.99 -6.65
N ILE A 15 2.91 11.30 -6.88
CA ILE A 15 1.74 12.08 -7.32
C ILE A 15 1.22 11.60 -8.68
N THR A 16 2.13 11.26 -9.60
CA THR A 16 1.74 10.70 -10.90
C THR A 16 1.08 9.33 -10.75
N ALA A 17 1.61 8.48 -9.87
CA ALA A 17 1.02 7.17 -9.57
C ALA A 17 -0.36 7.30 -8.90
N LEU A 18 -0.51 8.23 -7.95
CA LEU A 18 -1.80 8.56 -7.31
C LEU A 18 -2.85 8.96 -8.35
N GLU A 19 -2.49 9.88 -9.26
CA GLU A 19 -3.41 10.36 -10.31
C GLU A 19 -3.86 9.20 -11.20
N ALA A 20 -2.92 8.39 -11.70
CA ALA A 20 -3.24 7.26 -12.55
C ALA A 20 -4.09 6.19 -11.83
N ALA A 21 -3.73 5.86 -10.58
CA ALA A 21 -4.46 4.88 -9.79
C ALA A 21 -5.89 5.33 -9.48
N GLY A 22 -6.09 6.61 -9.17
CA GLY A 22 -7.42 7.15 -8.85
C GLY A 22 -8.35 7.22 -10.05
N LEU A 23 -7.82 7.52 -11.24
CA LEU A 23 -8.59 7.47 -12.49
C LEU A 23 -9.00 6.01 -12.81
N ALA A 24 -8.06 5.06 -12.70
CA ALA A 24 -8.34 3.66 -12.94
C ALA A 24 -9.33 3.06 -11.93
N LEU A 25 -9.26 3.46 -10.65
CA LEU A 25 -10.24 3.09 -9.63
C LEU A 25 -11.64 3.57 -10.01
N ALA A 26 -11.76 4.83 -10.43
CA ALA A 26 -13.06 5.38 -10.85
C ALA A 26 -13.65 4.66 -12.06
N ASP A 27 -12.81 4.28 -13.03
CA ASP A 27 -13.25 3.57 -14.22
C ASP A 27 -13.65 2.13 -13.90
N ALA A 28 -12.86 1.41 -13.07
CA ALA A 28 -13.21 0.07 -12.59
C ALA A 28 -14.52 0.09 -11.76
N ALA A 29 -14.70 1.08 -10.90
CA ALA A 29 -15.91 1.23 -10.11
C ALA A 29 -17.14 1.52 -10.99
N ALA A 30 -16.99 2.34 -12.03
CA ALA A 30 -18.07 2.61 -12.99
C ALA A 30 -18.46 1.36 -13.80
N GLU A 31 -17.46 0.55 -14.20
CA GLU A 31 -17.68 -0.71 -14.94
C GLU A 31 -18.35 -1.77 -14.06
N ALA A 32 -17.88 -1.95 -12.83
CA ALA A 32 -18.43 -2.94 -11.90
C ALA A 32 -19.85 -2.59 -11.41
N GLY A 33 -20.13 -1.31 -11.26
CA GLY A 33 -21.38 -0.80 -10.71
C GLY A 33 -21.41 -0.80 -9.17
N PRO A 34 -22.24 0.08 -8.55
CA PRO A 34 -22.19 0.37 -7.11
C PRO A 34 -22.53 -0.82 -6.20
N ASP A 35 -23.31 -1.80 -6.71
CA ASP A 35 -23.77 -2.97 -5.96
C ASP A 35 -22.81 -4.16 -6.03
N ALA A 36 -21.82 -4.15 -6.91
CA ALA A 36 -20.86 -5.24 -7.03
C ALA A 36 -20.08 -5.42 -5.71
N GLY A 37 -19.92 -6.69 -5.28
CA GLY A 37 -19.10 -7.01 -4.10
C GLY A 37 -17.62 -6.83 -4.39
N VAL A 38 -16.85 -6.46 -3.37
CA VAL A 38 -15.39 -6.32 -3.42
C VAL A 38 -14.75 -7.60 -2.86
N PRO A 39 -14.21 -8.52 -3.70
CA PRO A 39 -13.75 -9.84 -3.23
C PRO A 39 -12.63 -9.77 -2.18
N THR A 40 -11.82 -8.71 -2.21
CA THR A 40 -10.71 -8.45 -1.30
C THR A 40 -11.14 -7.82 0.03
N CYS A 41 -12.36 -7.25 0.07
CA CYS A 41 -13.02 -6.68 1.23
C CYS A 41 -14.46 -7.21 1.30
N PRO A 42 -14.71 -8.45 1.79
CA PRO A 42 -15.97 -9.18 1.58
C PRO A 42 -17.23 -8.49 2.14
N GLU A 43 -17.07 -7.58 3.10
CA GLU A 43 -18.17 -6.79 3.67
C GLU A 43 -18.51 -5.55 2.84
N TRP A 44 -17.67 -5.22 1.84
CA TRP A 44 -17.80 -4.01 1.02
C TRP A 44 -18.42 -4.32 -0.33
N ARG A 45 -19.16 -3.33 -0.80
CA ARG A 45 -19.54 -3.14 -2.19
C ARG A 45 -18.72 -2.02 -2.79
N ILE A 46 -18.78 -1.85 -4.09
CA ILE A 46 -18.09 -0.75 -4.79
C ILE A 46 -18.49 0.62 -4.23
N ARG A 47 -19.77 0.81 -3.83
CA ARG A 47 -20.19 2.05 -3.17
C ARG A 47 -19.45 2.32 -1.86
N ASP A 48 -19.19 1.29 -1.06
CA ASP A 48 -18.52 1.42 0.23
C ASP A 48 -17.04 1.74 0.02
N LEU A 49 -16.40 1.10 -0.96
CA LEU A 49 -15.04 1.42 -1.39
C LEU A 49 -14.90 2.88 -1.87
N LEU A 50 -15.84 3.37 -2.68
CA LEU A 50 -15.84 4.76 -3.15
C LEU A 50 -16.08 5.76 -2.02
N ARG A 51 -16.99 5.48 -1.07
CA ARG A 51 -17.25 6.33 0.10
C ARG A 51 -15.99 6.45 0.97
N HIS A 52 -15.39 5.30 1.29
CA HIS A 52 -14.15 5.25 2.04
C HIS A 52 -13.03 6.04 1.37
N THR A 53 -12.71 5.75 0.12
CA THR A 53 -11.61 6.43 -0.58
C THR A 53 -11.86 7.91 -0.81
N ALA A 54 -13.12 8.31 -1.07
CA ALA A 54 -13.50 9.71 -1.19
C ALA A 54 -13.31 10.48 0.13
N MET A 55 -13.63 9.85 1.26
CA MET A 55 -13.38 10.41 2.59
C MET A 55 -11.89 10.53 2.86
N VAL A 56 -11.11 9.47 2.60
CA VAL A 56 -9.64 9.44 2.82
C VAL A 56 -8.92 10.51 1.98
N HIS A 57 -9.30 10.68 0.70
CA HIS A 57 -8.70 11.72 -0.15
C HIS A 57 -8.96 13.14 0.40
N ARG A 58 -10.18 13.42 0.86
CA ARG A 58 -10.51 14.72 1.46
C ARG A 58 -9.81 14.94 2.78
N TRP A 59 -9.77 13.92 3.61
CA TRP A 59 -9.01 13.94 4.86
C TRP A 59 -7.52 14.26 4.63
N ALA A 60 -6.86 13.56 3.70
CA ALA A 60 -5.48 13.85 3.35
C ALA A 60 -5.30 15.27 2.81
N THR A 61 -6.26 15.77 2.01
CA THR A 61 -6.24 17.12 1.48
C THR A 61 -6.21 18.18 2.59
N THR A 62 -6.91 17.99 3.72
CA THR A 62 -6.88 18.96 4.83
C THR A 62 -5.49 19.10 5.43
N PHE A 63 -4.74 18.01 5.57
CA PHE A 63 -3.35 18.06 6.06
C PHE A 63 -2.41 18.80 5.10
N VAL A 64 -2.61 18.62 3.80
CA VAL A 64 -1.78 19.28 2.77
C VAL A 64 -2.10 20.74 2.63
N VAL A 65 -3.39 21.13 2.71
CA VAL A 65 -3.84 22.52 2.47
C VAL A 65 -3.84 23.35 3.73
N GLU A 66 -4.30 22.77 4.85
CA GLU A 66 -4.48 23.51 6.12
C GLU A 66 -3.26 23.35 7.06
N GLY A 67 -2.38 22.39 6.80
CA GLY A 67 -1.14 22.23 7.56
C GLY A 67 -1.37 21.79 9.03
N HIS A 68 -2.33 20.92 9.28
CA HIS A 68 -2.58 20.40 10.63
C HIS A 68 -1.35 19.64 11.16
N THR A 69 -0.71 20.13 12.22
CA THR A 69 0.51 19.55 12.80
C THR A 69 0.24 18.45 13.85
N SER A 70 -1.02 18.20 14.16
CA SER A 70 -1.46 17.11 15.03
C SER A 70 -2.55 16.30 14.33
N TYR A 71 -2.87 15.11 14.88
CA TYR A 71 -3.97 14.31 14.37
C TYR A 71 -5.26 15.15 14.30
N HIS A 72 -5.87 15.14 13.14
CA HIS A 72 -7.17 15.75 12.86
C HIS A 72 -8.08 14.64 12.32
N PRO A 73 -9.26 14.41 12.93
CA PRO A 73 -10.15 13.34 12.45
C PRO A 73 -10.66 13.67 11.04
N GLY A 74 -10.81 12.63 10.22
CA GLY A 74 -11.54 12.73 8.96
C GLY A 74 -13.00 13.08 9.20
N GLY A 75 -13.66 13.58 8.16
CA GLY A 75 -15.13 13.69 8.15
C GLY A 75 -15.78 12.30 8.05
N ASP A 76 -17.10 12.27 8.16
CA ASP A 76 -17.88 11.07 7.90
C ASP A 76 -17.81 10.67 6.41
N GLU A 77 -17.99 9.39 6.13
CA GLU A 77 -18.19 8.94 4.77
C GLU A 77 -19.43 9.59 4.16
N PRO A 78 -19.40 9.98 2.85
CA PRO A 78 -20.53 10.66 2.23
C PRO A 78 -21.74 9.74 2.12
N ASP A 79 -22.92 10.24 2.45
CA ASP A 79 -24.19 9.55 2.20
C ASP A 79 -24.65 9.82 0.75
N LEU A 80 -23.84 9.35 -0.22
CA LEU A 80 -24.09 9.44 -1.65
C LEU A 80 -24.06 8.04 -2.28
N ASP A 81 -24.64 7.90 -3.49
CA ASP A 81 -24.65 6.64 -4.23
C ASP A 81 -24.58 6.88 -5.75
N GLY A 82 -24.32 5.81 -6.53
CA GLY A 82 -24.33 5.82 -8.00
C GLY A 82 -23.46 6.92 -8.59
N ASP A 83 -23.98 7.60 -9.60
CA ASP A 83 -23.24 8.62 -10.36
C ASP A 83 -22.82 9.83 -9.50
N GLU A 84 -23.63 10.20 -8.50
CA GLU A 84 -23.31 11.31 -7.59
C GLU A 84 -22.08 10.94 -6.72
N LEU A 85 -22.02 9.72 -6.20
CA LEU A 85 -20.87 9.25 -5.44
C LEU A 85 -19.62 9.18 -6.30
N LEU A 86 -19.72 8.67 -7.52
CA LEU A 86 -18.61 8.59 -8.46
C LEU A 86 -18.08 9.99 -8.82
N ALA A 87 -18.95 10.95 -9.06
CA ALA A 87 -18.57 12.34 -9.31
C ALA A 87 -17.88 12.96 -8.08
N TYR A 88 -18.44 12.73 -6.89
CA TYR A 88 -17.86 13.18 -5.63
C TYR A 88 -16.47 12.59 -5.39
N TYR A 89 -16.27 11.29 -5.64
CA TYR A 89 -14.94 10.65 -5.58
C TYR A 89 -13.96 11.34 -6.54
N ARG A 90 -14.33 11.48 -7.83
CA ARG A 90 -13.47 12.10 -8.85
C ARG A 90 -13.05 13.52 -8.49
N GLU A 91 -13.96 14.31 -7.95
CA GLU A 91 -13.67 15.67 -7.48
C GLU A 91 -12.64 15.67 -6.34
N GLY A 92 -12.84 14.84 -5.30
CA GLY A 92 -11.92 14.74 -4.17
C GLY A 92 -10.54 14.24 -4.56
N HIS A 93 -10.46 13.23 -5.45
CA HIS A 93 -9.20 12.75 -6.00
C HIS A 93 -8.45 13.84 -6.77
N ALA A 94 -9.13 14.57 -7.67
CA ALA A 94 -8.52 15.67 -8.43
C ALA A 94 -8.03 16.79 -7.52
N ALA A 95 -8.80 17.12 -6.46
CA ALA A 95 -8.42 18.14 -5.48
C ALA A 95 -7.16 17.73 -4.69
N LEU A 96 -7.06 16.47 -4.25
CA LEU A 96 -5.88 15.94 -3.56
C LEU A 96 -4.64 16.02 -4.45
N VAL A 97 -4.74 15.53 -5.70
CA VAL A 97 -3.63 15.59 -6.67
C VAL A 97 -3.18 17.04 -6.92
N ALA A 98 -4.12 17.96 -7.09
CA ALA A 98 -3.83 19.37 -7.28
C ALA A 98 -3.15 19.99 -6.04
N ALA A 99 -3.65 19.69 -4.84
CA ALA A 99 -3.08 20.17 -3.59
C ALA A 99 -1.62 19.68 -3.40
N LEU A 100 -1.35 18.39 -3.62
CA LEU A 100 0.00 17.83 -3.52
C LEU A 100 0.98 18.44 -4.54
N ARG A 101 0.50 18.76 -5.75
CA ARG A 101 1.35 19.37 -6.81
C ARG A 101 1.80 20.79 -6.48
N VAL A 102 1.01 21.54 -5.74
CA VAL A 102 1.30 22.95 -5.42
C VAL A 102 1.81 23.14 -3.99
N ALA A 103 1.78 22.10 -3.17
CA ALA A 103 2.23 22.16 -1.79
C ALA A 103 3.73 22.52 -1.73
N PRO A 104 4.15 23.43 -0.83
CA PRO A 104 5.54 23.80 -0.69
C PRO A 104 6.37 22.65 -0.06
N GLU A 105 7.63 22.54 -0.42
CA GLU A 105 8.54 21.56 0.20
C GLU A 105 8.70 21.76 1.72
N THR A 106 8.41 22.98 2.19
CA THR A 106 8.42 23.36 3.61
C THR A 106 7.10 23.06 4.32
N LEU A 107 6.18 22.30 3.71
CA LEU A 107 4.92 21.92 4.34
C LEU A 107 5.19 21.30 5.71
N GLU A 108 4.56 21.85 6.73
CA GLU A 108 4.51 21.28 8.08
C GLU A 108 3.12 20.66 8.28
N SER A 109 3.07 19.36 8.46
CA SER A 109 1.82 18.67 8.79
C SER A 109 2.10 17.37 9.55
N TRP A 110 1.08 16.88 10.22
CA TRP A 110 1.13 15.61 10.92
C TRP A 110 1.31 14.44 9.96
N THR A 111 2.07 13.45 10.40
CA THR A 111 2.29 12.18 9.69
C THR A 111 2.23 11.04 10.70
N PHE A 112 1.81 9.86 10.28
CA PHE A 112 1.73 8.68 11.15
C PHE A 112 2.76 7.58 10.81
N LEU A 113 3.54 7.78 9.76
CA LEU A 113 4.72 6.97 9.43
C LEU A 113 5.93 7.87 9.25
N PRO A 114 7.15 7.37 9.47
CA PRO A 114 8.38 8.09 9.16
C PRO A 114 8.47 8.41 7.65
N ALA A 115 8.88 9.63 7.33
CA ALA A 115 9.13 10.06 5.96
C ALA A 115 10.16 11.21 5.95
N PRO A 116 10.83 11.48 4.80
CA PRO A 116 11.77 12.58 4.67
C PRO A 116 11.14 13.97 4.91
N SER A 117 9.86 14.13 4.56
CA SER A 117 9.06 15.34 4.83
C SER A 117 7.58 14.99 4.87
N PRO A 118 6.72 15.85 5.47
CA PRO A 118 5.28 15.66 5.44
C PRO A 118 4.72 15.57 4.01
N LEU A 119 5.22 16.36 3.07
CA LEU A 119 4.81 16.28 1.67
C LEU A 119 5.16 14.92 1.04
N ALA A 120 6.37 14.42 1.32
CA ALA A 120 6.77 13.08 0.86
C ALA A 120 5.88 11.99 1.46
N PHE A 121 5.53 12.11 2.75
CA PHE A 121 4.64 11.19 3.41
C PHE A 121 3.26 11.15 2.73
N TRP A 122 2.61 12.31 2.58
CA TRP A 122 1.25 12.36 2.04
C TRP A 122 1.19 11.93 0.58
N ALA A 123 2.17 12.31 -0.25
CA ALA A 123 2.25 11.86 -1.64
C ALA A 123 2.41 10.34 -1.74
N ARG A 124 3.34 9.75 -0.97
CA ARG A 124 3.60 8.30 -0.92
C ARG A 124 2.39 7.54 -0.39
N ARG A 125 1.88 7.94 0.79
CA ARG A 125 0.77 7.24 1.44
C ARG A 125 -0.48 7.21 0.56
N GLN A 126 -0.83 8.36 -0.05
CA GLN A 126 -2.01 8.43 -0.90
C GLN A 126 -1.83 7.70 -2.24
N ALA A 127 -0.61 7.61 -2.78
CA ALA A 127 -0.32 6.77 -3.94
C ALA A 127 -0.56 5.29 -3.63
N HIS A 128 -0.08 4.80 -2.49
CA HIS A 128 -0.28 3.39 -2.10
C HIS A 128 -1.72 3.10 -1.68
N GLU A 129 -2.35 3.98 -0.90
CA GLU A 129 -3.76 3.88 -0.52
C GLU A 129 -4.63 3.70 -1.76
N THR A 130 -4.48 4.61 -2.72
CA THR A 130 -5.28 4.60 -3.94
C THR A 130 -4.95 3.42 -4.85
N THR A 131 -3.68 2.99 -4.92
CA THR A 131 -3.26 1.82 -5.71
C THR A 131 -3.83 0.53 -5.15
N VAL A 132 -3.82 0.35 -3.83
CA VAL A 132 -4.42 -0.83 -3.18
C VAL A 132 -5.93 -0.86 -3.41
N HIS A 133 -6.62 0.27 -3.25
CA HIS A 133 -8.05 0.36 -3.48
C HIS A 133 -8.45 0.33 -4.96
N ARG A 134 -7.56 0.71 -5.89
CA ARG A 134 -7.73 0.41 -7.30
C ARG A 134 -7.77 -1.11 -7.53
N ALA A 135 -6.83 -1.85 -6.93
CA ALA A 135 -6.83 -3.30 -7.04
C ALA A 135 -8.10 -3.93 -6.42
N ASP A 136 -8.65 -3.33 -5.36
CA ASP A 136 -9.92 -3.75 -4.75
C ASP A 136 -11.09 -3.56 -5.74
N ALA A 137 -11.17 -2.42 -6.44
CA ALA A 137 -12.21 -2.17 -7.45
C ALA A 137 -12.05 -3.10 -8.66
N GLU A 138 -10.82 -3.27 -9.16
CA GLU A 138 -10.51 -4.14 -10.30
C GLU A 138 -10.76 -5.62 -9.98
N ALA A 139 -10.63 -6.04 -8.71
CA ALA A 139 -10.96 -7.41 -8.29
C ALA A 139 -12.46 -7.75 -8.45
N ALA A 140 -13.34 -6.75 -8.52
CA ALA A 140 -14.76 -6.96 -8.82
C ALA A 140 -15.02 -7.22 -10.33
N LEU A 141 -14.02 -7.01 -11.19
CA LEU A 141 -14.08 -7.25 -12.63
C LEU A 141 -13.54 -8.63 -12.99
N ALA A 142 -14.01 -9.21 -14.08
CA ALA A 142 -13.57 -10.52 -14.54
C ALA A 142 -12.05 -10.60 -14.85
N ALA A 143 -11.44 -9.50 -15.25
CA ALA A 143 -10.01 -9.43 -15.54
C ALA A 143 -9.13 -9.45 -14.26
N GLY A 144 -9.71 -9.10 -13.11
CA GLY A 144 -8.97 -8.94 -11.85
C GLY A 144 -8.01 -7.75 -11.84
N PRO A 145 -7.19 -7.61 -10.78
CA PRO A 145 -6.27 -6.50 -10.62
C PRO A 145 -5.23 -6.41 -11.74
N GLY A 146 -5.10 -5.21 -12.31
CA GLY A 146 -4.06 -4.87 -13.27
C GLY A 146 -2.66 -4.79 -12.64
N ALA A 147 -1.64 -4.74 -13.50
CA ALA A 147 -0.25 -4.60 -13.06
C ALA A 147 -0.01 -3.27 -12.31
N VAL A 148 0.93 -3.29 -11.38
CA VAL A 148 1.46 -2.11 -10.70
C VAL A 148 2.88 -1.88 -11.22
N ASP A 149 3.26 -0.61 -11.41
CA ASP A 149 4.64 -0.28 -11.79
C ASP A 149 5.62 -0.91 -10.79
N PRO A 150 6.69 -1.60 -11.25
CA PRO A 150 7.59 -2.32 -10.36
C PRO A 150 8.28 -1.45 -9.31
N ALA A 151 8.61 -0.19 -9.64
CA ALA A 151 9.24 0.73 -8.69
C ALA A 151 8.22 1.16 -7.61
N LEU A 152 6.98 1.46 -8.00
CA LEU A 152 5.91 1.76 -7.07
C LEU A 152 5.58 0.55 -6.18
N ALA A 153 5.55 -0.64 -6.76
CA ALA A 153 5.29 -1.87 -6.01
C ALA A 153 6.38 -2.15 -4.96
N ALA A 154 7.65 -2.01 -5.33
CA ALA A 154 8.78 -2.16 -4.41
C ALA A 154 8.73 -1.10 -3.29
N ASP A 155 8.40 0.15 -3.62
CA ASP A 155 8.21 1.22 -2.63
C ASP A 155 7.03 0.92 -1.68
N GLY A 156 5.94 0.35 -2.18
CA GLY A 156 4.79 -0.04 -1.34
C GLY A 156 5.02 -1.26 -0.47
N ILE A 157 5.87 -2.19 -0.90
CA ILE A 157 6.37 -3.28 -0.03
C ILE A 157 7.18 -2.67 1.11
N ASP A 158 8.04 -1.72 0.81
CA ASP A 158 8.86 -1.02 1.80
C ASP A 158 7.99 -0.23 2.81
N GLU A 159 6.97 0.51 2.34
CA GLU A 159 6.01 1.20 3.21
C GLU A 159 5.29 0.23 4.16
N LEU A 160 4.84 -0.92 3.65
CA LEU A 160 4.16 -1.93 4.46
C LEU A 160 5.09 -2.53 5.52
N LEU A 161 6.25 -3.02 5.10
CA LEU A 161 7.16 -3.77 5.95
C LEU A 161 7.91 -2.88 6.95
N CYS A 162 8.46 -1.76 6.50
CA CYS A 162 9.25 -0.84 7.33
C CYS A 162 8.38 0.20 8.04
N GLY A 163 7.33 0.70 7.38
CA GLY A 163 6.44 1.71 7.92
C GLY A 163 5.38 1.12 8.84
N PHE A 164 4.43 0.40 8.27
CA PHE A 164 3.27 -0.09 9.03
C PHE A 164 3.64 -1.17 10.04
N HIS A 165 4.37 -2.21 9.61
CA HIS A 165 4.71 -3.32 10.51
C HIS A 165 5.87 -3.03 11.44
N GLY A 166 6.69 -2.01 11.19
CA GLY A 166 7.72 -1.55 12.13
C GLY A 166 7.17 -0.88 13.41
N ARG A 167 5.85 -0.67 13.53
CA ARG A 167 5.22 -0.02 14.68
C ARG A 167 4.74 -1.02 15.72
N ASP A 168 4.63 -0.58 16.97
CA ASP A 168 4.15 -1.40 18.09
C ASP A 168 2.74 -1.97 17.86
N GLY A 169 1.90 -1.25 17.11
CA GLY A 169 0.55 -1.66 16.73
C GLY A 169 0.48 -2.82 15.72
N SER A 170 1.60 -3.24 15.12
CA SER A 170 1.62 -4.43 14.26
C SER A 170 1.14 -5.66 15.04
N ARG A 171 0.29 -6.47 14.41
CA ARG A 171 -0.19 -7.74 14.97
C ARG A 171 0.64 -8.94 14.52
N VAL A 172 1.59 -8.73 13.61
CA VAL A 172 2.46 -9.80 13.13
C VAL A 172 3.46 -10.17 14.23
N ARG A 173 3.23 -11.29 14.88
CA ARG A 173 4.07 -11.83 15.97
C ARG A 173 4.21 -13.35 15.80
N THR A 174 5.36 -13.90 16.13
CA THR A 174 5.61 -15.35 16.15
C THR A 174 6.01 -15.80 17.54
N PRO A 175 5.57 -16.97 18.03
CA PRO A 175 5.93 -17.45 19.38
C PRO A 175 7.43 -17.56 19.59
N GLU A 176 8.15 -17.90 18.52
CA GLU A 176 9.62 -17.99 18.49
C GLU A 176 10.17 -17.11 17.38
N PRO A 177 11.42 -16.66 17.45
CA PRO A 177 12.04 -15.87 16.40
C PRO A 177 11.93 -16.57 15.03
N ARG A 178 11.52 -15.81 13.99
CA ARG A 178 11.42 -16.28 12.61
C ARG A 178 11.96 -15.21 11.66
N ILE A 179 12.43 -15.67 10.51
CA ILE A 179 12.88 -14.80 9.43
C ILE A 179 11.99 -15.02 8.22
N LEU A 180 11.24 -13.98 7.85
CA LEU A 180 10.52 -13.89 6.59
C LEU A 180 11.39 -13.10 5.60
N ARG A 181 11.59 -13.66 4.41
CA ARG A 181 12.23 -12.96 3.29
C ARG A 181 11.21 -12.66 2.20
N VAL A 182 11.30 -11.46 1.63
CA VAL A 182 10.56 -11.05 0.44
C VAL A 182 11.58 -10.70 -0.64
N ARG A 183 11.46 -11.31 -1.82
CA ARG A 183 12.40 -11.10 -2.93
C ARG A 183 11.67 -10.78 -4.23
N ALA A 184 11.80 -9.53 -4.67
CA ALA A 184 11.31 -9.07 -5.97
C ALA A 184 12.30 -9.47 -7.07
N THR A 185 11.86 -10.33 -7.99
CA THR A 185 12.73 -10.92 -9.01
C THR A 185 13.01 -10.04 -10.20
N ASP A 186 12.18 -9.04 -10.42
CA ASP A 186 12.25 -8.09 -11.51
C ASP A 186 13.01 -6.81 -11.14
N THR A 187 12.93 -6.36 -9.87
CA THR A 187 13.67 -5.19 -9.37
C THR A 187 14.97 -5.56 -8.68
N GLY A 188 15.12 -6.81 -8.23
CA GLY A 188 16.26 -7.28 -7.46
C GLY A 188 16.25 -6.90 -5.99
N ASP A 189 15.17 -6.27 -5.52
CA ASP A 189 15.03 -5.89 -4.12
C ASP A 189 14.77 -7.09 -3.22
N VAL A 190 15.35 -7.05 -2.02
CA VAL A 190 15.16 -8.08 -0.99
C VAL A 190 14.87 -7.41 0.34
N TRP A 191 13.84 -7.86 1.03
CA TRP A 191 13.53 -7.48 2.42
C TRP A 191 13.71 -8.69 3.32
N THR A 192 14.42 -8.50 4.42
CA THR A 192 14.55 -9.48 5.50
C THR A 192 13.80 -8.99 6.71
N VAL A 193 12.74 -9.68 7.07
CA VAL A 193 11.82 -9.33 8.18
C VAL A 193 12.07 -10.28 9.33
N ARG A 194 12.56 -9.76 10.46
CA ARG A 194 12.75 -10.52 11.70
C ARG A 194 11.49 -10.42 12.55
N LEU A 195 10.89 -11.55 12.83
CA LEU A 195 9.68 -11.69 13.63
C LEU A 195 10.02 -12.21 15.02
N SER A 196 9.27 -11.78 16.02
CA SER A 196 9.42 -12.23 17.41
C SER A 196 8.07 -12.22 18.13
N ALA A 197 8.04 -12.70 19.37
CA ALA A 197 6.82 -12.72 20.19
C ALA A 197 6.50 -11.35 20.79
N THR A 198 7.49 -10.51 21.07
CA THR A 198 7.35 -9.31 21.90
C THR A 198 7.57 -8.01 21.14
N GLU A 199 8.50 -8.01 20.19
CA GLU A 199 8.85 -6.81 19.43
C GLU A 199 8.11 -6.75 18.09
N PRO A 200 7.83 -5.54 17.57
CA PRO A 200 7.33 -5.40 16.22
C PRO A 200 8.32 -5.99 15.19
N PRO A 201 7.85 -6.37 14.00
CA PRO A 201 8.73 -6.80 12.92
C PRO A 201 9.84 -5.79 12.64
N ARG A 202 11.05 -6.28 12.49
CA ARG A 202 12.22 -5.47 12.10
C ARG A 202 12.61 -5.83 10.69
N THR A 203 12.50 -4.87 9.79
CA THR A 203 12.76 -5.06 8.36
C THR A 203 14.04 -4.36 7.95
N GLU A 204 14.88 -5.08 7.22
CA GLU A 204 16.05 -4.57 6.53
C GLU A 204 15.85 -4.75 5.02
N ARG A 205 15.96 -3.68 4.23
CA ARG A 205 15.99 -3.74 2.77
C ARG A 205 17.44 -3.81 2.32
N GLY A 206 17.76 -4.75 1.43
CA GLY A 206 19.10 -4.92 0.86
C GLY A 206 19.02 -5.46 -0.55
N GLY A 207 20.17 -5.67 -1.19
CA GLY A 207 20.29 -6.41 -2.43
C GLY A 207 20.35 -7.93 -2.14
N GLU A 208 20.68 -8.74 -3.18
CA GLU A 208 20.82 -10.17 -3.02
C GLU A 208 21.78 -10.52 -1.89
N ALA A 209 21.25 -11.14 -0.84
CA ALA A 209 22.04 -11.62 0.28
C ALA A 209 22.96 -12.79 -0.16
N PRO A 210 24.14 -12.96 0.49
CA PRO A 210 24.96 -14.16 0.31
C PRO A 210 24.14 -15.45 0.50
N GLU A 211 24.50 -16.51 -0.20
CA GLU A 211 23.74 -17.78 -0.18
C GLU A 211 23.54 -18.36 1.23
N ALA A 212 24.51 -18.16 2.12
CA ALA A 212 24.43 -18.57 3.53
C ALA A 212 23.32 -17.82 4.30
N GLU A 213 23.07 -16.56 3.98
CA GLU A 213 21.98 -15.79 4.58
C GLU A 213 20.61 -16.10 3.94
N ARG A 214 20.62 -16.51 2.65
CA ARG A 214 19.41 -16.99 1.97
C ARG A 214 18.92 -18.30 2.58
N ALA A 215 19.84 -19.20 2.95
CA ALA A 215 19.52 -20.47 3.59
C ALA A 215 18.96 -20.35 5.02
N ALA A 216 19.05 -19.16 5.64
CA ALA A 216 18.60 -18.91 7.01
C ALA A 216 17.15 -18.39 7.12
N ALA A 217 16.45 -18.15 6.02
CA ALA A 217 15.05 -17.71 6.07
C ALA A 217 14.13 -18.90 6.37
N ASP A 218 13.21 -18.71 7.35
CA ASP A 218 12.19 -19.72 7.68
C ASP A 218 11.14 -19.81 6.56
N VAL A 219 10.81 -18.68 5.93
CA VAL A 219 9.92 -18.59 4.77
C VAL A 219 10.39 -17.51 3.80
N GLU A 220 10.25 -17.75 2.51
CA GLU A 220 10.50 -16.77 1.46
C GLU A 220 9.28 -16.62 0.55
N PHE A 221 8.87 -15.35 0.31
CA PHE A 221 7.97 -14.95 -0.75
C PHE A 221 8.79 -14.40 -1.90
N SER A 222 8.67 -14.95 -3.11
CA SER A 222 9.42 -14.48 -4.27
C SER A 222 8.54 -14.40 -5.52
N GLY A 223 8.77 -13.37 -6.33
CA GLY A 223 8.03 -13.11 -7.57
C GLY A 223 8.27 -11.71 -8.09
N ALA A 224 7.49 -11.30 -9.09
CA ALA A 224 7.49 -9.93 -9.56
C ALA A 224 7.00 -8.97 -8.46
N ALA A 225 7.54 -7.76 -8.42
CA ALA A 225 7.27 -6.78 -7.37
C ALA A 225 5.77 -6.47 -7.22
N ASP A 226 5.04 -6.32 -8.33
CA ASP A 226 3.62 -6.06 -8.34
C ASP A 226 2.79 -7.17 -7.69
N ARG A 227 3.15 -8.44 -7.98
CA ARG A 227 2.49 -9.61 -7.38
C ARG A 227 2.79 -9.71 -5.88
N LEU A 228 4.04 -9.50 -5.49
CA LEU A 228 4.45 -9.47 -4.08
C LEU A 228 3.72 -8.35 -3.33
N TYR A 229 3.68 -7.14 -3.89
CA TYR A 229 2.98 -6.00 -3.31
C TYR A 229 1.53 -6.33 -3.00
N LEU A 230 0.76 -6.78 -3.99
CA LEU A 230 -0.64 -7.10 -3.81
C LEU A 230 -0.86 -8.33 -2.91
N THR A 231 0.04 -9.33 -2.93
CA THR A 231 -0.04 -10.48 -2.03
C THR A 231 0.21 -10.08 -0.57
N LEU A 232 1.22 -9.26 -0.32
CA LEU A 232 1.57 -8.82 1.03
C LEU A 232 0.50 -7.89 1.63
N TRP A 233 -0.18 -7.09 0.79
CA TRP A 233 -1.35 -6.30 1.15
C TRP A 233 -2.66 -7.12 1.18
N ASN A 234 -2.60 -8.45 1.05
CA ASN A 234 -3.74 -9.36 1.06
C ASN A 234 -4.77 -9.13 -0.08
N ARG A 235 -4.35 -8.57 -1.22
CA ARG A 235 -5.17 -8.35 -2.41
C ARG A 235 -5.05 -9.47 -3.44
N LEU A 236 -4.00 -10.28 -3.34
CA LEU A 236 -3.86 -11.52 -4.09
C LEU A 236 -3.66 -12.71 -3.14
N PRO A 237 -4.02 -13.94 -3.55
CA PRO A 237 -3.74 -15.13 -2.78
C PRO A 237 -2.23 -15.45 -2.77
N ALA A 238 -1.79 -16.27 -1.81
CA ALA A 238 -0.36 -16.60 -1.65
C ALA A 238 0.24 -17.34 -2.86
N ASP A 239 -0.58 -18.06 -3.63
CA ASP A 239 -0.15 -18.77 -4.85
C ASP A 239 0.06 -17.85 -6.06
N ALA A 240 -0.24 -16.55 -5.94
CA ALA A 240 0.14 -15.55 -6.92
C ALA A 240 1.66 -15.28 -6.97
N VAL A 241 2.39 -15.75 -5.97
CA VAL A 241 3.84 -15.69 -5.84
C VAL A 241 4.41 -17.06 -5.44
N THR A 242 5.71 -17.24 -5.52
CA THR A 242 6.34 -18.47 -5.02
C THR A 242 6.59 -18.31 -3.51
N VAL A 243 6.01 -19.22 -2.73
CA VAL A 243 6.26 -19.32 -1.29
C VAL A 243 7.05 -20.59 -1.02
N THR A 244 8.18 -20.48 -0.32
CA THR A 244 9.02 -21.62 0.08
C THR A 244 9.35 -21.55 1.57
N GLY A 245 9.50 -22.69 2.23
CA GLY A 245 9.80 -22.78 3.65
C GLY A 245 8.58 -23.08 4.52
N ASP A 246 8.49 -22.47 5.68
CA ASP A 246 7.44 -22.75 6.67
C ASP A 246 6.11 -22.07 6.34
N ASP A 247 5.15 -22.84 5.83
CA ASP A 247 3.81 -22.39 5.50
C ASP A 247 3.05 -21.76 6.69
N SER A 248 3.43 -22.08 7.93
CA SER A 248 2.77 -21.51 9.10
C SER A 248 3.03 -19.99 9.23
N VAL A 249 4.23 -19.56 8.84
CA VAL A 249 4.58 -18.13 8.82
C VAL A 249 3.86 -17.40 7.69
N ALA A 250 3.68 -18.05 6.53
CA ALA A 250 2.92 -17.49 5.42
C ALA A 250 1.43 -17.31 5.79
N ARG A 251 0.83 -18.28 6.46
CA ARG A 251 -0.55 -18.16 6.98
C ARG A 251 -0.67 -17.08 8.02
N LEU A 252 0.27 -17.01 8.98
CA LEU A 252 0.30 -15.97 10.00
C LEU A 252 0.31 -14.57 9.35
N TRP A 253 1.13 -14.39 8.32
CA TRP A 253 1.15 -13.12 7.59
C TRP A 253 -0.26 -12.78 7.07
N ARG A 254 -0.89 -13.68 6.35
CA ARG A 254 -2.23 -13.47 5.80
C ARG A 254 -3.27 -13.08 6.85
N GLU A 255 -3.20 -13.70 8.03
CA GLU A 255 -4.15 -13.50 9.13
C GLU A 255 -3.89 -12.23 9.93
N SER A 256 -2.63 -11.79 10.01
CA SER A 256 -2.19 -10.76 10.99
C SER A 256 -1.71 -9.46 10.35
N SER A 257 -1.39 -9.45 9.04
CA SER A 257 -0.78 -8.31 8.38
C SER A 257 -1.77 -7.22 7.94
N GLY A 258 -3.07 -7.41 8.19
CA GLY A 258 -4.07 -6.38 7.87
C GLY A 258 -3.73 -5.06 8.57
N VAL A 259 -3.68 -3.99 7.79
CA VAL A 259 -3.50 -2.60 8.25
C VAL A 259 -4.87 -1.97 8.38
N THR A 260 -5.17 -1.43 9.56
CA THR A 260 -6.40 -0.70 9.90
C THR A 260 -6.07 0.70 10.38
#